data_5b98815c8ca0752fd1c5519469cd0e30
#
_entry.id   5b98815c8ca0752fd1c5519469cd0e30
#
_cell.length_a   1.000
_cell.length_b   1.000
_cell.length_c   1.000
_cell.angle_alpha   90.00
_cell.angle_beta   90.00
_cell.angle_gamma   90.00
#
_symmetry.space_group_name_H-M   'P 1'
#
loop_
_entity.id
_entity.type
_entity.pdbx_description
1 polymer ?
#
loop_
_entity_poly.entity_id
_entity_poly.type
_entity_poly.pdbx_seq_one_letter_code
_entity_poly.pdbx_strand_id
1 'polypeptide(L)'
;MSDEKGVVLTIDAAAFSGFSTVAFGKVSLVPQNGDTLFTADTLRVRPSIWTFLTGTLRIKEVEAEGVLIRLVHKKSGDNYQFIRKDSSIADLSVKGKKDFGLILKSFLDRAFNLAPQRADMKNIQLTLINDTLAASIRINTFHSDENLMNGVFEDLTAHNTWICNGSFSQIAHHLDVFIFPADASRSSVSVLKELTGTSLSFDTIHLVLDGYRYHDHSLKINGLSSFRNISLKHDKISSDTIKLNKTSISYSLTADESTLMLDSSSTAELNGITFNPFIKLDVGVSKKFALKIDCKETNGTEFFNSLPDGMFDDVRTIEADGTLKFSLNFYLDTRNPDSVQFDVSLAKNKFRIRKFNQSDLMKMSSEFIYNIYENDRFVRSMIVGPSNPYFTPIGNVSSNFKNAVLTSEDGSFFWHNGFNEEAFRNSIATNFKAGKFVRGGSTISMQLVKNIYLSRKKTIARKAEEALIVWMIESNRLYSKERMFEVYLNIIELGPNIYGIGEAARFYFNKPPSELSLEEGIFLASLLPHPKWFRYSFDQDGNLKPYMAGYYRLVSSFMLKKQMIDQNQFDRLQPVVKIVGRAREMVVPSDTLLPDDIENLIIGQ
;
A
#
# COMPACT_ATOMS: atom_id res chain seq x y z
N MET A 1 -18.97 43.96 -2.24
CA MET A 1 -18.61 42.53 -2.23
C MET A 1 -17.10 42.28 -2.22
N SER A 2 -16.26 43.10 -2.82
CA SER A 2 -14.79 42.91 -2.82
C SER A 2 -14.13 43.15 -1.46
N ASP A 3 -14.56 44.12 -0.70
CA ASP A 3 -13.89 44.53 0.53
C ASP A 3 -14.15 43.63 1.74
N GLU A 4 -15.31 42.96 1.79
CA GLU A 4 -15.65 42.04 2.90
C GLU A 4 -14.94 40.69 2.82
N LYS A 5 -14.47 40.25 1.64
CA LYS A 5 -13.86 38.94 1.42
C LYS A 5 -12.36 38.94 1.22
N GLY A 6 -11.74 40.12 1.23
CA GLY A 6 -10.29 40.22 1.03
C GLY A 6 -9.84 39.83 -0.39
N VAL A 7 -10.65 40.13 -1.40
CA VAL A 7 -10.36 39.87 -2.82
C VAL A 7 -10.65 41.08 -3.68
N VAL A 8 -9.82 41.32 -4.67
CA VAL A 8 -10.02 42.36 -5.69
C VAL A 8 -10.49 41.71 -6.97
N LEU A 9 -11.71 42.03 -7.40
CA LEU A 9 -12.24 41.65 -8.72
C LEU A 9 -12.14 42.84 -9.66
N THR A 10 -11.41 42.69 -10.76
CA THR A 10 -11.29 43.71 -11.82
C THR A 10 -11.95 43.18 -13.08
N ILE A 11 -12.77 44.00 -13.72
CA ILE A 11 -13.46 43.72 -14.98
C ILE A 11 -13.28 44.96 -15.86
N ASP A 12 -12.56 44.81 -16.97
CA ASP A 12 -12.30 45.92 -17.88
C ASP A 12 -13.53 46.32 -18.70
N ALA A 13 -14.34 45.34 -19.09
CA ALA A 13 -15.56 45.53 -19.85
C ALA A 13 -16.64 44.52 -19.47
N ALA A 14 -17.87 44.98 -19.37
CA ALA A 14 -19.04 44.12 -19.20
C ALA A 14 -20.20 44.65 -20.05
N ALA A 15 -20.81 43.80 -20.85
CA ALA A 15 -21.91 44.11 -21.72
C ALA A 15 -22.92 42.98 -21.83
N PHE A 16 -24.17 43.31 -22.06
CA PHE A 16 -25.16 42.33 -22.47
C PHE A 16 -25.02 42.01 -23.96
N SER A 17 -24.93 40.75 -24.29
CA SER A 17 -24.96 40.24 -25.64
C SER A 17 -26.33 39.55 -25.85
N GLY A 18 -27.29 40.26 -26.39
CA GLY A 18 -28.68 39.83 -26.45
C GLY A 18 -29.44 39.97 -25.12
N PHE A 19 -30.53 39.18 -24.92
CA PHE A 19 -31.42 39.35 -23.79
C PHE A 19 -30.96 38.73 -22.46
N SER A 20 -30.06 37.75 -22.49
CA SER A 20 -29.73 36.96 -21.30
C SER A 20 -28.26 36.54 -21.20
N THR A 21 -27.42 36.89 -22.15
CA THR A 21 -25.98 36.58 -22.13
C THR A 21 -25.18 37.78 -21.63
N VAL A 22 -24.33 37.59 -20.65
CA VAL A 22 -23.40 38.61 -20.16
C VAL A 22 -22.01 38.28 -20.69
N ALA A 23 -21.39 39.24 -21.37
CA ALA A 23 -20.03 39.14 -21.87
C ALA A 23 -19.11 40.01 -20.98
N PHE A 24 -18.00 39.43 -20.57
CA PHE A 24 -16.96 40.08 -19.81
C PHE A 24 -15.66 40.06 -20.62
N GLY A 25 -14.96 41.19 -20.67
CA GLY A 25 -13.63 41.30 -21.23
C GLY A 25 -12.61 41.55 -20.13
N LYS A 26 -11.50 40.81 -20.16
CA LYS A 26 -10.39 40.86 -19.20
C LYS A 26 -10.85 40.91 -17.74
N VAL A 27 -11.21 39.74 -17.23
CA VAL A 27 -11.56 39.56 -15.82
C VAL A 27 -10.34 39.11 -15.05
N SER A 28 -10.10 39.72 -13.88
CA SER A 28 -9.08 39.22 -12.95
C SER A 28 -9.60 39.18 -11.52
N LEU A 29 -9.17 38.16 -10.77
CA LEU A 29 -9.45 37.97 -9.36
C LEU A 29 -8.14 37.79 -8.60
N VAL A 30 -7.82 38.79 -7.74
CA VAL A 30 -6.56 38.83 -6.98
C VAL A 30 -6.89 38.87 -5.49
N PRO A 31 -6.56 37.84 -4.72
CA PRO A 31 -6.68 37.85 -3.26
C PRO A 31 -5.69 38.81 -2.60
N GLN A 32 -5.96 39.20 -1.36
CA GLN A 32 -5.10 40.15 -0.60
C GLN A 32 -3.66 39.66 -0.38
N ASN A 33 -3.40 38.33 -0.45
CA ASN A 33 -2.05 37.79 -0.37
C ASN A 33 -1.21 37.98 -1.65
N GLY A 34 -1.76 38.65 -2.67
CA GLY A 34 -1.06 39.07 -3.87
C GLY A 34 -0.91 38.08 -5.01
N ASP A 35 -1.13 36.80 -4.77
CA ASP A 35 -1.08 35.78 -5.84
C ASP A 35 -2.40 35.74 -6.62
N THR A 36 -2.36 36.09 -7.92
CA THR A 36 -3.54 36.05 -8.80
C THR A 36 -4.16 34.64 -8.84
N LEU A 37 -5.45 34.54 -8.52
CA LEU A 37 -6.18 33.30 -8.52
C LEU A 37 -6.77 32.96 -9.90
N PHE A 38 -7.34 33.97 -10.55
CA PHE A 38 -8.08 33.77 -11.80
C PHE A 38 -7.89 34.96 -12.72
N THR A 39 -7.67 34.66 -14.02
CA THR A 39 -7.79 35.65 -15.11
C THR A 39 -8.53 35.02 -16.29
N ALA A 40 -9.22 35.84 -17.06
CA ALA A 40 -9.87 35.44 -18.31
C ALA A 40 -9.77 36.59 -19.33
N ASP A 41 -9.39 36.26 -20.55
CA ASP A 41 -9.37 37.26 -21.63
C ASP A 41 -10.78 37.55 -22.11
N THR A 42 -11.58 36.52 -22.35
CA THR A 42 -13.00 36.62 -22.68
C THR A 42 -13.82 35.59 -21.92
N LEU A 43 -14.94 36.01 -21.38
CA LEU A 43 -15.88 35.14 -20.69
C LEU A 43 -17.32 35.58 -21.03
N ARG A 44 -18.10 34.70 -21.65
CA ARG A 44 -19.52 34.89 -21.91
C ARG A 44 -20.32 33.84 -21.18
N VAL A 45 -21.30 34.25 -20.41
CA VAL A 45 -22.11 33.36 -19.60
C VAL A 45 -23.58 33.64 -19.85
N ARG A 46 -24.34 32.58 -20.14
CA ARG A 46 -25.78 32.60 -20.26
C ARG A 46 -26.40 31.78 -19.13
N PRO A 47 -26.93 32.40 -18.09
CA PRO A 47 -27.65 31.70 -17.04
C PRO A 47 -28.93 31.08 -17.58
N SER A 48 -29.37 29.99 -16.95
CA SER A 48 -30.69 29.41 -17.22
C SER A 48 -31.80 30.29 -16.64
N ILE A 49 -32.95 30.37 -17.30
CA ILE A 49 -34.11 31.09 -16.78
C ILE A 49 -34.55 30.53 -15.41
N TRP A 50 -34.35 29.27 -15.18
CA TRP A 50 -34.62 28.63 -13.89
C TRP A 50 -33.80 29.19 -12.72
N THR A 51 -32.63 29.79 -12.98
CA THR A 51 -31.82 30.50 -11.97
C THR A 51 -32.62 31.61 -11.30
N PHE A 52 -33.40 32.33 -12.06
CA PHE A 52 -34.22 33.45 -11.55
C PHE A 52 -35.47 32.99 -10.80
N LEU A 53 -35.99 31.78 -11.14
CA LEU A 53 -37.18 31.23 -10.50
C LEU A 53 -36.87 30.46 -9.21
N THR A 54 -35.76 29.77 -9.15
CA THR A 54 -35.40 28.86 -8.04
C THR A 54 -34.33 29.40 -7.11
N GLY A 55 -33.66 30.49 -7.47
CA GLY A 55 -32.50 31.05 -6.73
C GLY A 55 -31.22 30.19 -6.85
N THR A 56 -31.28 29.08 -7.59
CA THR A 56 -30.13 28.19 -7.81
C THR A 56 -29.43 28.56 -9.11
N LEU A 57 -28.16 28.97 -9.05
CA LEU A 57 -27.38 29.29 -10.24
C LEU A 57 -27.21 28.06 -11.13
N ARG A 58 -27.83 28.10 -12.31
CA ARG A 58 -27.65 27.11 -13.38
C ARG A 58 -27.15 27.82 -14.63
N ILE A 59 -26.10 27.29 -15.23
CA ILE A 59 -25.49 27.85 -16.42
C ILE A 59 -25.99 27.08 -17.63
N LYS A 60 -26.56 27.79 -18.62
CA LYS A 60 -27.04 27.19 -19.88
C LYS A 60 -25.91 27.14 -20.91
N GLU A 61 -25.12 28.20 -20.99
CA GLU A 61 -24.10 28.35 -22.02
C GLU A 61 -22.89 29.13 -21.48
N VAL A 62 -21.68 28.66 -21.81
CA VAL A 62 -20.41 29.33 -21.49
C VAL A 62 -19.52 29.33 -22.71
N GLU A 63 -19.02 30.49 -23.08
CA GLU A 63 -17.87 30.65 -23.96
C GLU A 63 -16.73 31.27 -23.16
N ALA A 64 -15.56 30.66 -23.17
CA ALA A 64 -14.40 31.16 -22.43
C ALA A 64 -13.10 30.97 -23.21
N GLU A 65 -12.25 31.99 -23.23
CA GLU A 65 -10.95 31.93 -23.91
C GLU A 65 -9.88 32.64 -23.07
N GLY A 66 -8.67 32.03 -23.05
CA GLY A 66 -7.53 32.60 -22.34
C GLY A 66 -7.73 32.65 -20.83
N VAL A 67 -8.28 31.57 -20.24
CA VAL A 67 -8.50 31.50 -18.79
C VAL A 67 -7.29 30.89 -18.10
N LEU A 68 -6.80 31.56 -17.06
CA LEU A 68 -5.76 31.05 -16.17
C LEU A 68 -6.32 30.96 -14.75
N ILE A 69 -6.26 29.76 -14.18
CA ILE A 69 -6.60 29.46 -12.77
C ILE A 69 -5.31 29.03 -12.09
N ARG A 70 -4.89 29.75 -11.05
CA ARG A 70 -3.66 29.43 -10.28
C ARG A 70 -4.04 29.17 -8.82
N LEU A 71 -3.92 27.91 -8.39
CA LEU A 71 -4.09 27.52 -7.00
C LEU A 71 -2.72 27.47 -6.34
N VAL A 72 -2.45 28.40 -5.45
CA VAL A 72 -1.16 28.56 -4.76
C VAL A 72 -1.32 28.22 -3.29
N HIS A 73 -0.59 27.19 -2.85
CA HIS A 73 -0.52 26.76 -1.45
C HIS A 73 0.90 27.01 -0.93
N LYS A 74 1.08 27.95 -0.01
CA LYS A 74 2.37 28.29 0.60
C LYS A 74 2.25 28.22 2.12
N LYS A 75 3.38 28.09 2.81
CA LYS A 75 3.42 28.19 4.27
C LYS A 75 2.83 29.50 4.80
N SER A 76 2.87 30.56 4.01
CA SER A 76 2.30 31.89 4.32
C SER A 76 0.78 31.97 4.14
N GLY A 77 0.14 30.97 3.54
CA GLY A 77 -1.29 30.90 3.26
C GLY A 77 -1.63 30.56 1.80
N ASP A 78 -2.89 30.22 1.58
CA ASP A 78 -3.42 29.85 0.26
C ASP A 78 -4.06 31.07 -0.41
N ASN A 79 -3.88 31.25 -1.73
CA ASN A 79 -4.57 32.30 -2.47
C ASN A 79 -6.07 32.03 -2.69
N TYR A 80 -6.57 30.87 -2.30
CA TYR A 80 -7.98 30.49 -2.35
C TYR A 80 -8.61 30.30 -0.95
N GLN A 81 -7.94 30.78 0.12
CA GLN A 81 -8.41 30.63 1.51
C GLN A 81 -9.78 31.27 1.76
N PHE A 82 -10.10 32.37 1.07
CA PHE A 82 -11.38 33.04 1.17
C PHE A 82 -12.55 32.18 0.67
N ILE A 83 -12.32 31.28 -0.31
CA ILE A 83 -13.33 30.32 -0.79
C ILE A 83 -13.66 29.29 0.30
N ARG A 84 -12.66 28.91 1.11
CA ARG A 84 -12.86 27.97 2.22
C ARG A 84 -13.61 28.58 3.40
N LYS A 85 -13.39 29.87 3.69
CA LYS A 85 -14.08 30.57 4.79
C LYS A 85 -15.57 30.77 4.53
N ASP A 86 -15.94 30.93 3.27
CA ASP A 86 -17.33 31.15 2.83
C ASP A 86 -18.03 29.86 2.39
N SER A 87 -17.34 28.76 2.30
CA SER A 87 -17.99 27.52 1.92
C SER A 87 -18.88 27.08 3.08
N SER A 88 -20.18 27.01 2.83
CA SER A 88 -21.19 26.33 3.66
C SER A 88 -20.82 24.89 4.05
N ILE A 89 -19.67 24.41 3.60
CA ILE A 89 -19.01 23.17 4.06
C ILE A 89 -18.67 23.26 5.57
N ALA A 90 -18.37 24.45 6.09
CA ALA A 90 -18.22 24.67 7.54
C ALA A 90 -19.56 24.57 8.28
N ASP A 91 -20.67 24.99 7.64
CA ASP A 91 -22.03 24.90 8.20
C ASP A 91 -22.70 23.53 8.00
N LEU A 92 -22.13 22.65 7.17
CA LEU A 92 -22.63 21.28 6.96
C LEU A 92 -22.24 20.32 8.11
N SER A 93 -21.71 20.83 9.20
CA SER A 93 -21.49 20.06 10.42
C SER A 93 -22.72 20.13 11.32
N VAL A 94 -23.58 19.13 11.23
CA VAL A 94 -24.64 18.95 12.22
C VAL A 94 -23.98 18.62 13.56
N LYS A 95 -24.06 19.55 14.53
CA LYS A 95 -23.44 19.41 15.87
C LYS A 95 -21.93 19.17 15.89
N GLY A 96 -21.16 19.84 14.98
CA GLY A 96 -19.71 19.69 14.95
C GLY A 96 -19.17 18.41 14.28
N LYS A 97 -20.03 17.59 13.66
CA LYS A 97 -19.66 16.41 12.88
C LYS A 97 -19.83 16.69 11.38
N LYS A 98 -18.86 16.31 10.58
CA LYS A 98 -18.92 16.41 9.11
C LYS A 98 -19.87 15.33 8.59
N ASP A 99 -20.93 15.72 7.87
CA ASP A 99 -21.84 14.82 7.15
C ASP A 99 -21.26 14.58 5.73
N PHE A 100 -20.68 13.38 5.50
CA PHE A 100 -20.08 13.03 4.21
C PHE A 100 -21.13 12.92 3.10
N GLY A 101 -22.31 12.39 3.40
CA GLY A 101 -23.41 12.28 2.43
C GLY A 101 -23.80 13.65 1.91
N LEU A 102 -23.99 14.60 2.81
CA LEU A 102 -24.37 15.97 2.48
C LEU A 102 -23.25 16.74 1.77
N ILE A 103 -21.99 16.57 2.23
CA ILE A 103 -20.82 17.19 1.58
C ILE A 103 -20.69 16.73 0.15
N LEU A 104 -20.71 15.42 -0.07
CA LEU A 104 -20.56 14.83 -1.41
C LEU A 104 -21.74 15.15 -2.31
N LYS A 105 -22.97 15.12 -1.77
CA LYS A 105 -24.17 15.60 -2.48
C LYS A 105 -24.02 17.04 -2.93
N SER A 106 -23.62 17.94 -2.01
CA SER A 106 -23.44 19.35 -2.33
C SER A 106 -22.38 19.57 -3.40
N PHE A 107 -21.31 18.80 -3.36
CA PHE A 107 -20.27 18.83 -4.40
C PHE A 107 -20.82 18.38 -5.76
N LEU A 108 -21.53 17.23 -5.82
CA LEU A 108 -22.11 16.72 -7.05
C LEU A 108 -23.18 17.67 -7.62
N ASP A 109 -24.08 18.18 -6.76
CA ASP A 109 -25.10 19.14 -7.17
C ASP A 109 -24.47 20.40 -7.79
N ARG A 110 -23.41 20.92 -7.19
CA ARG A 110 -22.68 22.08 -7.74
C ARG A 110 -22.00 21.73 -9.05
N ALA A 111 -21.31 20.58 -9.13
CA ALA A 111 -20.65 20.13 -10.35
C ALA A 111 -21.64 20.02 -11.51
N PHE A 112 -22.79 19.35 -11.29
CA PHE A 112 -23.80 19.20 -12.31
C PHE A 112 -24.54 20.50 -12.64
N ASN A 113 -24.87 21.34 -11.64
CA ASN A 113 -25.58 22.61 -11.88
C ASN A 113 -24.69 23.67 -12.59
N LEU A 114 -23.39 23.66 -12.32
CA LEU A 114 -22.44 24.59 -12.94
C LEU A 114 -21.93 24.12 -14.31
N ALA A 115 -22.01 22.82 -14.60
CA ALA A 115 -21.64 22.31 -15.91
C ALA A 115 -22.66 22.81 -16.96
N PRO A 116 -22.23 23.58 -17.98
CA PRO A 116 -23.13 24.16 -18.96
C PRO A 116 -23.67 23.12 -19.92
N GLN A 117 -24.90 23.30 -20.40
CA GLN A 117 -25.45 22.48 -21.47
C GLN A 117 -24.71 22.68 -22.81
N ARG A 118 -24.24 23.92 -23.03
CA ARG A 118 -23.36 24.29 -24.12
C ARG A 118 -22.11 24.96 -23.59
N ALA A 119 -20.96 24.48 -24.00
CA ALA A 119 -19.69 25.10 -23.70
C ALA A 119 -18.80 25.19 -24.94
N ASP A 120 -18.13 26.31 -25.12
CA ASP A 120 -17.01 26.45 -26.03
C ASP A 120 -15.86 27.11 -25.27
N MET A 121 -14.86 26.29 -24.94
CA MET A 121 -13.74 26.73 -24.11
C MET A 121 -12.44 26.52 -24.87
N LYS A 122 -11.58 27.53 -24.87
CA LYS A 122 -10.27 27.50 -25.54
C LYS A 122 -9.20 28.05 -24.64
N ASN A 123 -8.08 27.35 -24.60
CA ASN A 123 -6.89 27.79 -23.86
C ASN A 123 -7.19 28.09 -22.37
N ILE A 124 -7.75 27.11 -21.67
CA ILE A 124 -8.00 27.19 -20.23
C ILE A 124 -6.88 26.48 -19.48
N GLN A 125 -6.10 27.20 -18.70
CA GLN A 125 -4.98 26.63 -17.96
C GLN A 125 -5.27 26.60 -16.45
N LEU A 126 -5.09 25.41 -15.84
CA LEU A 126 -5.10 25.20 -14.41
C LEU A 126 -3.67 24.93 -13.94
N THR A 127 -3.17 25.75 -13.02
CA THR A 127 -1.84 25.61 -12.43
C THR A 127 -1.97 25.41 -10.92
N LEU A 128 -1.36 24.34 -10.40
CA LEU A 128 -1.23 24.04 -8.98
C LEU A 128 0.21 24.32 -8.55
N ILE A 129 0.39 25.16 -7.56
CA ILE A 129 1.71 25.55 -7.02
C ILE A 129 1.71 25.33 -5.52
N ASN A 130 2.72 24.61 -5.03
CA ASN A 130 3.06 24.60 -3.61
C ASN A 130 4.56 24.91 -3.43
N ASP A 131 5.07 24.92 -2.17
CA ASP A 131 6.46 25.31 -1.86
C ASP A 131 7.52 24.51 -2.68
N THR A 132 7.20 23.32 -3.16
CA THR A 132 8.14 22.40 -3.81
C THR A 132 7.72 21.99 -5.22
N LEU A 133 6.54 22.41 -5.69
CA LEU A 133 5.88 21.78 -6.81
C LEU A 133 5.10 22.79 -7.66
N ALA A 134 5.20 22.63 -8.98
CA ALA A 134 4.35 23.31 -9.94
C ALA A 134 3.86 22.31 -10.99
N ALA A 135 2.54 22.13 -11.08
CA ALA A 135 1.92 21.27 -12.10
C ALA A 135 0.85 22.06 -12.87
N SER A 136 0.82 21.90 -14.16
CA SER A 136 -0.10 22.64 -15.02
C SER A 136 -0.77 21.75 -16.05
N ILE A 137 -2.10 21.85 -16.13
CA ILE A 137 -2.92 21.23 -17.18
C ILE A 137 -3.58 22.33 -17.98
N ARG A 138 -3.57 22.21 -19.29
CA ARG A 138 -4.28 23.09 -20.23
C ARG A 138 -5.40 22.34 -20.91
N ILE A 139 -6.57 22.94 -20.97
CA ILE A 139 -7.65 22.56 -21.87
C ILE A 139 -7.40 23.35 -23.15
N ASN A 140 -6.89 22.70 -24.21
CA ASN A 140 -6.66 23.36 -25.48
C ASN A 140 -7.98 23.74 -26.15
N THR A 141 -8.91 22.78 -26.18
CA THR A 141 -10.29 22.96 -26.62
C THR A 141 -11.23 22.08 -25.80
N PHE A 142 -12.38 22.57 -25.48
CA PHE A 142 -13.50 21.80 -24.94
C PHE A 142 -14.79 22.32 -25.52
N HIS A 143 -15.55 21.43 -26.09
CA HIS A 143 -16.85 21.72 -26.67
C HIS A 143 -17.91 20.78 -26.08
N SER A 144 -19.05 21.33 -25.68
CA SER A 144 -20.22 20.54 -25.34
C SER A 144 -21.47 21.13 -26.01
N ASP A 145 -22.32 20.26 -26.53
CA ASP A 145 -23.63 20.62 -27.10
C ASP A 145 -24.61 19.48 -26.85
N GLU A 146 -25.77 19.82 -26.32
CA GLU A 146 -26.93 18.93 -26.11
C GLU A 146 -26.61 17.56 -25.47
N ASN A 147 -25.74 17.46 -24.50
CA ASN A 147 -25.29 16.25 -23.80
C ASN A 147 -24.03 15.57 -24.40
N LEU A 148 -23.56 15.95 -25.58
CA LEU A 148 -22.29 15.44 -26.10
C LEU A 148 -21.16 16.38 -25.68
N MET A 149 -20.00 15.82 -25.36
CA MET A 149 -18.81 16.58 -25.05
C MET A 149 -17.56 15.98 -25.67
N ASN A 150 -16.68 16.87 -26.10
CA ASN A 150 -15.35 16.51 -26.53
C ASN A 150 -14.35 17.57 -26.06
N GLY A 151 -13.13 17.16 -25.81
CA GLY A 151 -12.08 18.08 -25.35
C GLY A 151 -10.69 17.53 -25.59
N VAL A 152 -9.74 18.45 -25.66
CA VAL A 152 -8.30 18.15 -25.79
C VAL A 152 -7.61 18.81 -24.61
N PHE A 153 -6.92 17.99 -23.80
CA PHE A 153 -6.23 18.40 -22.59
C PHE A 153 -4.72 18.16 -22.76
N GLU A 154 -3.91 19.05 -22.25
CA GLU A 154 -2.46 18.95 -22.31
C GLU A 154 -1.86 19.07 -20.91
N ASP A 155 -1.02 18.12 -20.53
CA ASP A 155 -0.12 18.23 -19.38
C ASP A 155 1.10 19.05 -19.80
N LEU A 156 1.19 20.29 -19.36
CA LEU A 156 2.27 21.20 -19.74
C LEU A 156 3.63 20.81 -19.14
N THR A 157 3.65 19.94 -18.13
CA THR A 157 4.87 19.48 -17.46
C THR A 157 5.48 18.30 -18.24
N ALA A 158 4.65 17.34 -18.65
CA ALA A 158 5.08 16.15 -19.39
C ALA A 158 4.92 16.29 -20.91
N HIS A 159 4.29 17.38 -21.40
CA HIS A 159 3.94 17.59 -22.81
C HIS A 159 3.13 16.44 -23.42
N ASN A 160 2.21 15.88 -22.62
CA ASN A 160 1.30 14.83 -23.03
C ASN A 160 -0.08 15.42 -23.32
N THR A 161 -0.72 14.92 -24.36
CA THR A 161 -2.05 15.37 -24.77
C THR A 161 -3.04 14.23 -24.64
N TRP A 162 -4.19 14.48 -24.03
CA TRP A 162 -5.31 13.54 -23.93
C TRP A 162 -6.54 14.08 -24.64
N ILE A 163 -7.28 13.17 -25.21
CA ILE A 163 -8.59 13.43 -25.81
C ILE A 163 -9.65 12.89 -24.85
N CYS A 164 -10.67 13.70 -24.63
CA CYS A 164 -11.84 13.36 -23.82
C CYS A 164 -13.08 13.43 -24.69
N ASN A 165 -13.82 12.32 -24.78
CA ASN A 165 -15.08 12.26 -25.52
C ASN A 165 -16.15 11.61 -24.63
N GLY A 166 -17.39 12.08 -24.73
CA GLY A 166 -18.43 11.48 -23.93
C GLY A 166 -19.76 12.20 -23.99
N SER A 167 -20.59 11.91 -23.01
CA SER A 167 -21.87 12.54 -22.82
C SER A 167 -22.08 12.97 -21.37
N PHE A 168 -22.85 14.02 -21.18
CA PHE A 168 -23.15 14.61 -19.90
C PHE A 168 -24.62 15.04 -19.86
N SER A 169 -25.35 14.67 -18.83
CA SER A 169 -26.72 15.11 -18.61
C SER A 169 -26.88 15.77 -17.25
N GLN A 170 -27.11 17.08 -17.26
CA GLN A 170 -27.38 17.86 -16.06
C GLN A 170 -28.65 17.41 -15.33
N ILE A 171 -29.70 17.02 -16.10
CA ILE A 171 -30.99 16.64 -15.54
C ILE A 171 -30.95 15.22 -14.98
N ALA A 172 -30.35 14.29 -15.70
CA ALA A 172 -30.27 12.90 -15.29
C ALA A 172 -29.12 12.65 -14.29
N HIS A 173 -28.26 13.66 -14.02
CA HIS A 173 -27.03 13.53 -13.24
C HIS A 173 -26.14 12.39 -13.77
N HIS A 174 -26.08 12.27 -15.10
CA HIS A 174 -25.36 11.21 -15.80
C HIS A 174 -24.11 11.76 -16.46
N LEU A 175 -23.01 10.99 -16.36
CA LEU A 175 -21.74 11.26 -17.01
C LEU A 175 -21.24 9.96 -17.63
N ASP A 176 -20.85 9.99 -18.90
CA ASP A 176 -20.19 8.88 -19.60
C ASP A 176 -19.03 9.44 -20.40
N VAL A 177 -17.80 9.13 -19.99
CA VAL A 177 -16.60 9.78 -20.50
C VAL A 177 -15.49 8.78 -20.80
N PHE A 178 -14.94 8.88 -22.00
CA PHE A 178 -13.72 8.22 -22.42
C PHE A 178 -12.56 9.21 -22.47
N ILE A 179 -11.42 8.85 -21.86
CA ILE A 179 -10.17 9.61 -21.87
C ILE A 179 -9.07 8.71 -22.43
N PHE A 180 -8.35 9.18 -23.44
CA PHE A 180 -7.25 8.45 -24.05
C PHE A 180 -6.16 9.39 -24.53
N PRO A 181 -4.88 8.98 -24.56
CA PRO A 181 -3.78 9.80 -25.04
C PRO A 181 -3.91 10.02 -26.56
N ALA A 182 -3.59 11.22 -27.03
CA ALA A 182 -3.52 11.52 -28.45
C ALA A 182 -2.35 10.78 -29.13
N ASP A 183 -1.28 10.51 -28.37
CA ASP A 183 -0.14 9.69 -28.75
C ASP A 183 0.05 8.60 -27.69
N ALA A 184 -0.11 7.34 -28.07
CA ALA A 184 0.00 6.18 -27.19
C ALA A 184 1.39 6.07 -26.51
N SER A 185 2.44 6.60 -27.11
CA SER A 185 3.79 6.64 -26.52
C SER A 185 3.94 7.67 -25.40
N ARG A 186 2.96 8.58 -25.24
CA ARG A 186 2.96 9.70 -24.31
C ARG A 186 1.70 9.72 -23.46
N SER A 187 1.53 8.71 -22.61
CA SER A 187 0.32 8.50 -21.80
C SER A 187 0.49 8.79 -20.31
N SER A 188 1.67 9.26 -19.86
CA SER A 188 1.95 9.49 -18.44
C SER A 188 1.28 10.76 -17.90
N VAL A 189 0.80 10.68 -16.63
CA VAL A 189 0.15 11.78 -15.90
C VAL A 189 1.14 12.39 -14.92
N SER A 190 1.77 13.52 -15.29
CA SER A 190 2.82 14.16 -14.47
C SER A 190 2.27 14.72 -13.16
N VAL A 191 1.10 15.33 -13.18
CA VAL A 191 0.46 15.93 -11.99
C VAL A 191 0.32 14.92 -10.85
N LEU A 192 -0.04 13.67 -11.16
CA LEU A 192 -0.16 12.62 -10.16
C LEU A 192 1.20 12.24 -9.57
N LYS A 193 2.23 12.15 -10.42
CA LYS A 193 3.61 11.88 -9.97
C LYS A 193 4.09 12.94 -9.01
N GLU A 194 3.85 14.19 -9.35
CA GLU A 194 4.26 15.33 -8.55
C GLU A 194 3.52 15.39 -7.20
N LEU A 195 2.21 15.12 -7.16
CA LEU A 195 1.42 15.19 -5.93
C LEU A 195 1.61 14.00 -4.99
N THR A 196 1.84 12.79 -5.52
CA THR A 196 1.78 11.56 -4.74
C THR A 196 3.02 10.68 -4.87
N GLY A 197 3.96 11.01 -5.76
CA GLY A 197 5.09 10.14 -6.12
C GLY A 197 4.69 8.96 -7.02
N THR A 198 3.44 8.92 -7.52
CA THR A 198 2.92 7.83 -8.34
C THR A 198 3.03 8.15 -9.82
N SER A 199 3.82 7.40 -10.56
CA SER A 199 3.79 7.45 -12.03
C SER A 199 2.64 6.58 -12.53
N LEU A 200 1.75 7.17 -13.32
CA LEU A 200 0.60 6.51 -13.94
C LEU A 200 0.63 6.77 -15.44
N SER A 201 0.41 5.72 -16.23
CA SER A 201 0.08 5.81 -17.65
C SER A 201 -1.03 4.83 -18.01
N PHE A 202 -1.75 5.10 -19.09
CA PHE A 202 -2.90 4.29 -19.51
C PHE A 202 -3.17 4.47 -21.01
N ASP A 203 -3.86 3.49 -21.61
CA ASP A 203 -4.36 3.63 -22.99
C ASP A 203 -5.77 4.23 -23.01
N THR A 204 -6.64 3.79 -22.12
CA THR A 204 -8.02 4.29 -22.07
C THR A 204 -8.56 4.26 -20.64
N ILE A 205 -9.18 5.34 -20.23
CA ILE A 205 -10.02 5.43 -19.04
C ILE A 205 -11.45 5.66 -19.52
N HIS A 206 -12.39 4.85 -19.04
CA HIS A 206 -13.83 5.03 -19.25
C HIS A 206 -14.51 5.17 -17.89
N LEU A 207 -15.19 6.28 -17.69
CA LEU A 207 -15.87 6.62 -16.43
C LEU A 207 -17.35 6.84 -16.72
N VAL A 208 -18.19 6.12 -16.02
CA VAL A 208 -19.65 6.29 -16.05
C VAL A 208 -20.16 6.58 -14.65
N LEU A 209 -20.92 7.63 -14.50
CA LEU A 209 -21.77 7.90 -13.35
C LEU A 209 -23.22 7.76 -13.80
N ASP A 210 -23.94 6.75 -13.30
CA ASP A 210 -25.34 6.49 -13.68
C ASP A 210 -26.34 7.39 -12.94
N GLY A 211 -25.83 8.25 -12.06
CA GLY A 211 -26.60 9.16 -11.25
C GLY A 211 -26.41 8.92 -9.76
N TYR A 212 -27.04 9.77 -8.97
CA TYR A 212 -27.02 9.66 -7.51
C TYR A 212 -28.39 9.97 -6.90
N ARG A 213 -28.62 9.39 -5.71
CA ARG A 213 -29.84 9.62 -4.93
C ARG A 213 -29.48 9.92 -3.49
N TYR A 214 -30.13 10.92 -2.91
CA TYR A 214 -29.95 11.29 -1.51
C TYR A 214 -31.27 11.14 -0.78
N HIS A 215 -31.29 10.31 0.25
CA HIS A 215 -32.46 10.04 1.09
C HIS A 215 -31.98 9.71 2.51
N ASP A 216 -32.65 10.23 3.53
CA ASP A 216 -32.37 9.97 4.95
C ASP A 216 -30.88 10.09 5.32
N HIS A 217 -30.25 11.24 5.00
CA HIS A 217 -28.83 11.52 5.23
C HIS A 217 -27.86 10.56 4.53
N SER A 218 -28.34 9.72 3.63
CA SER A 218 -27.53 8.76 2.87
C SER A 218 -27.52 9.12 1.38
N LEU A 219 -26.34 9.29 0.82
CA LEU A 219 -26.11 9.47 -0.61
C LEU A 219 -25.67 8.15 -1.23
N LYS A 220 -26.41 7.70 -2.22
CA LYS A 220 -26.06 6.52 -3.01
C LYS A 220 -25.67 6.94 -4.43
N ILE A 221 -24.52 6.44 -4.90
CA ILE A 221 -23.94 6.71 -6.21
C ILE A 221 -23.67 5.39 -6.90
N ASN A 222 -24.09 5.22 -8.15
CA ASN A 222 -23.79 4.04 -8.95
C ASN A 222 -23.04 4.45 -10.23
N GLY A 223 -22.26 3.53 -10.76
CA GLY A 223 -21.57 3.76 -12.02
C GLY A 223 -20.61 2.64 -12.38
N LEU A 224 -19.84 2.90 -13.43
CA LEU A 224 -18.83 2.01 -13.97
C LEU A 224 -17.54 2.79 -14.17
N SER A 225 -16.41 2.19 -13.83
CA SER A 225 -15.10 2.67 -14.26
C SER A 225 -14.33 1.53 -14.89
N SER A 226 -13.76 1.75 -16.07
CA SER A 226 -12.90 0.76 -16.70
C SER A 226 -11.62 1.39 -17.23
N PHE A 227 -10.57 0.60 -17.24
CA PHE A 227 -9.23 1.03 -17.56
C PHE A 227 -8.56 -0.02 -18.43
N ARG A 228 -7.79 0.42 -19.43
CA ARG A 228 -6.99 -0.45 -20.28
C ARG A 228 -5.52 -0.07 -20.20
N ASN A 229 -4.67 -1.10 -20.13
CA ASN A 229 -3.21 -0.99 -20.14
C ASN A 229 -2.66 0.07 -19.17
N ILE A 230 -3.14 -0.01 -17.90
CA ILE A 230 -2.58 0.82 -16.84
C ILE A 230 -1.16 0.34 -16.54
N SER A 231 -0.24 1.29 -16.49
CA SER A 231 1.09 1.11 -15.89
C SER A 231 1.22 2.05 -14.70
N LEU A 232 1.48 1.47 -13.53
CA LEU A 232 1.57 2.19 -12.26
C LEU A 232 2.91 1.89 -11.59
N LYS A 233 3.62 2.94 -11.15
CA LYS A 233 4.85 2.81 -10.36
C LYS A 233 4.80 3.71 -9.14
N HIS A 234 5.00 3.11 -7.98
CA HIS A 234 5.14 3.81 -6.71
C HIS A 234 6.03 2.99 -5.77
N ASP A 235 7.11 3.57 -5.26
CA ASP A 235 8.19 2.85 -4.56
C ASP A 235 7.74 2.07 -3.32
N LYS A 236 6.67 2.52 -2.63
CA LYS A 236 6.10 1.77 -1.49
C LYS A 236 5.24 0.58 -1.93
N ILE A 237 4.69 0.61 -3.15
CA ILE A 237 3.82 -0.46 -3.67
C ILE A 237 4.67 -1.53 -4.34
N SER A 238 5.47 -1.15 -5.34
CA SER A 238 6.40 -2.05 -6.04
C SER A 238 7.64 -1.30 -6.50
N SER A 239 8.79 -2.00 -6.52
CA SER A 239 10.02 -1.52 -7.16
C SER A 239 9.92 -1.49 -8.68
N ASP A 240 9.04 -2.32 -9.24
CA ASP A 240 8.84 -2.50 -10.66
C ASP A 240 7.54 -1.83 -11.11
N THR A 241 7.39 -1.58 -12.39
CA THR A 241 6.16 -1.01 -12.92
C THR A 241 5.07 -2.07 -12.95
N ILE A 242 4.00 -1.86 -12.21
CA ILE A 242 2.83 -2.72 -12.19
C ILE A 242 2.03 -2.49 -13.47
N LYS A 243 1.71 -3.57 -14.20
CA LYS A 243 0.91 -3.50 -15.42
C LYS A 243 -0.40 -4.23 -15.26
N LEU A 244 -1.49 -3.56 -15.61
CA LEU A 244 -2.85 -4.08 -15.60
C LEU A 244 -3.43 -3.93 -16.99
N ASN A 245 -3.71 -5.03 -17.67
CA ASN A 245 -4.18 -4.99 -19.07
C ASN A 245 -5.64 -4.55 -19.16
N LYS A 246 -6.50 -5.12 -18.32
CA LYS A 246 -7.93 -4.80 -18.27
C LYS A 246 -8.40 -4.78 -16.82
N THR A 247 -8.98 -3.68 -16.42
CA THR A 247 -9.54 -3.51 -15.09
C THR A 247 -10.84 -2.75 -15.19
N SER A 248 -11.87 -3.22 -14.49
CA SER A 248 -13.14 -2.51 -14.42
C SER A 248 -13.79 -2.69 -13.05
N ILE A 249 -14.64 -1.76 -12.68
CA ILE A 249 -15.46 -1.83 -11.49
C ILE A 249 -16.83 -1.23 -11.77
N SER A 250 -17.88 -2.04 -11.62
CA SER A 250 -19.25 -1.56 -11.49
C SER A 250 -19.47 -1.32 -10.00
N TYR A 251 -19.68 -0.08 -9.61
CA TYR A 251 -19.66 0.32 -8.22
C TYR A 251 -21.01 0.82 -7.72
N SER A 252 -21.30 0.53 -6.47
CA SER A 252 -22.34 1.15 -5.67
C SER A 252 -21.68 1.75 -4.42
N LEU A 253 -21.58 3.08 -4.40
CA LEU A 253 -21.01 3.83 -3.29
C LEU A 253 -22.14 4.40 -2.42
N THR A 254 -21.98 4.32 -1.11
CA THR A 254 -22.86 4.96 -0.14
C THR A 254 -22.05 5.87 0.77
N ALA A 255 -22.52 7.09 0.97
CA ALA A 255 -21.96 8.05 1.91
C ALA A 255 -23.04 8.52 2.89
N ASP A 256 -22.80 8.29 4.17
CA ASP A 256 -23.69 8.73 5.27
C ASP A 256 -23.00 9.84 6.09
N GLU A 257 -23.56 10.20 7.25
CA GLU A 257 -22.98 11.23 8.14
C GLU A 257 -21.49 10.99 8.48
N SER A 258 -21.10 9.75 8.78
CA SER A 258 -19.73 9.41 9.18
C SER A 258 -19.09 8.29 8.36
N THR A 259 -19.82 7.73 7.42
CA THR A 259 -19.43 6.50 6.72
C THR A 259 -19.29 6.74 5.22
N LEU A 260 -18.22 6.17 4.64
CA LEU A 260 -18.06 5.96 3.20
C LEU A 260 -17.98 4.46 2.96
N MET A 261 -18.81 3.95 2.05
CA MET A 261 -18.88 2.51 1.79
C MET A 261 -18.97 2.21 0.30
N LEU A 262 -18.11 1.33 -0.16
CA LEU A 262 -18.26 0.59 -1.41
C LEU A 262 -19.03 -0.69 -1.07
N ASP A 263 -20.24 -0.81 -1.59
CA ASP A 263 -21.14 -1.93 -1.27
C ASP A 263 -20.67 -3.25 -1.90
N SER A 264 -20.95 -4.36 -1.23
CA SER A 264 -20.59 -5.71 -1.71
C SER A 264 -21.33 -6.14 -2.99
N SER A 265 -22.37 -5.41 -3.41
CA SER A 265 -22.99 -5.58 -4.73
C SER A 265 -22.11 -5.08 -5.87
N SER A 266 -21.05 -4.31 -5.55
CA SER A 266 -20.05 -3.88 -6.53
C SER A 266 -19.33 -5.09 -7.09
N THR A 267 -19.00 -5.03 -8.39
CA THR A 267 -18.28 -6.11 -9.07
C THR A 267 -17.06 -5.51 -9.76
N ALA A 268 -15.88 -6.06 -9.47
CA ALA A 268 -14.65 -5.66 -10.10
C ALA A 268 -14.06 -6.82 -10.96
N GLU A 269 -13.40 -6.45 -12.03
CA GLU A 269 -12.62 -7.35 -12.88
C GLU A 269 -11.17 -6.88 -12.92
N LEU A 270 -10.25 -7.82 -12.72
CA LEU A 270 -8.81 -7.58 -12.83
C LEU A 270 -8.19 -8.65 -13.74
N ASN A 271 -7.74 -8.26 -14.94
CA ASN A 271 -7.11 -9.15 -15.92
C ASN A 271 -7.88 -10.47 -16.17
N GLY A 272 -9.23 -10.42 -16.13
CA GLY A 272 -10.11 -11.59 -16.34
C GLY A 272 -10.67 -12.23 -15.07
N ILE A 273 -10.12 -11.94 -13.89
CA ILE A 273 -10.74 -12.41 -12.63
C ILE A 273 -11.79 -11.42 -12.15
N THR A 274 -12.96 -11.96 -11.82
CA THR A 274 -14.08 -11.20 -11.24
C THR A 274 -14.15 -11.41 -9.73
N PHE A 275 -14.33 -10.33 -8.98
CA PHE A 275 -14.51 -10.36 -7.53
C PHE A 275 -15.47 -9.28 -7.04
N ASN A 276 -15.98 -9.45 -5.83
CA ASN A 276 -16.84 -8.49 -5.17
C ASN A 276 -16.05 -7.78 -4.05
N PRO A 277 -15.65 -6.50 -4.27
CA PRO A 277 -15.01 -5.70 -3.23
C PRO A 277 -16.06 -5.10 -2.29
N PHE A 278 -15.74 -5.06 -1.00
CA PHE A 278 -16.46 -4.28 0.00
C PHE A 278 -15.45 -3.45 0.79
N ILE A 279 -15.66 -2.13 0.86
CA ILE A 279 -14.83 -1.21 1.64
C ILE A 279 -15.75 -0.37 2.51
N LYS A 280 -15.44 -0.25 3.80
CA LYS A 280 -16.15 0.66 4.70
C LYS A 280 -15.17 1.47 5.52
N LEU A 281 -15.31 2.78 5.49
CA LEU A 281 -14.61 3.75 6.31
C LEU A 281 -15.64 4.46 7.18
N ASP A 282 -15.55 4.30 8.49
CA ASP A 282 -16.36 5.03 9.46
C ASP A 282 -15.43 5.92 10.27
N VAL A 283 -15.64 7.22 10.22
CA VAL A 283 -14.86 8.23 10.96
C VAL A 283 -15.68 8.92 12.06
N GLY A 284 -16.74 8.25 12.53
CA GLY A 284 -17.57 8.71 13.63
C GLY A 284 -16.81 8.80 14.95
N VAL A 285 -17.45 8.37 16.05
CA VAL A 285 -16.86 8.41 17.40
C VAL A 285 -15.63 7.51 17.52
N SER A 286 -15.62 6.39 16.80
CA SER A 286 -14.49 5.47 16.64
C SER A 286 -14.20 5.34 15.14
N LYS A 287 -12.95 5.45 14.74
CA LYS A 287 -12.57 5.20 13.34
C LYS A 287 -12.55 3.69 13.11
N LYS A 288 -13.35 3.23 12.14
CA LYS A 288 -13.44 1.81 11.78
C LYS A 288 -13.13 1.62 10.31
N PHE A 289 -12.38 0.58 10.02
CA PHE A 289 -11.99 0.21 8.66
C PHE A 289 -12.42 -1.23 8.40
N ALA A 290 -13.11 -1.47 7.29
CA ALA A 290 -13.41 -2.82 6.83
C ALA A 290 -13.06 -2.93 5.35
N LEU A 291 -12.45 -4.06 4.99
CA LEU A 291 -12.15 -4.44 3.61
C LEU A 291 -12.49 -5.92 3.44
N LYS A 292 -13.32 -6.23 2.45
CA LYS A 292 -13.56 -7.62 2.05
C LYS A 292 -13.37 -7.75 0.54
N ILE A 293 -12.79 -8.88 0.15
CA ILE A 293 -12.65 -9.29 -1.24
C ILE A 293 -13.13 -10.74 -1.31
N ASP A 294 -14.06 -11.03 -2.18
CA ASP A 294 -14.52 -12.39 -2.44
C ASP A 294 -14.46 -12.66 -3.95
N CYS A 295 -13.48 -13.47 -4.35
CA CYS A 295 -13.32 -13.88 -5.74
C CYS A 295 -14.21 -15.08 -6.04
N LYS A 296 -14.75 -15.15 -7.25
CA LYS A 296 -15.37 -16.37 -7.75
C LYS A 296 -14.31 -17.47 -7.92
N GLU A 297 -14.77 -18.70 -7.83
CA GLU A 297 -13.90 -19.86 -8.12
C GLU A 297 -13.39 -19.77 -9.57
N THR A 298 -12.08 -19.80 -9.74
CA THR A 298 -11.39 -19.52 -11.02
C THR A 298 -10.43 -20.66 -11.33
N ASN A 299 -10.25 -21.01 -12.59
CA ASN A 299 -9.25 -21.97 -13.04
C ASN A 299 -7.86 -21.57 -12.55
N GLY A 300 -7.06 -22.57 -12.12
CA GLY A 300 -5.74 -22.31 -11.55
C GLY A 300 -4.79 -21.54 -12.47
N THR A 301 -4.71 -21.94 -13.74
CA THR A 301 -3.87 -21.24 -14.74
C THR A 301 -4.37 -19.81 -15.01
N GLU A 302 -5.69 -19.62 -15.11
CA GLU A 302 -6.28 -18.28 -15.29
C GLU A 302 -6.00 -17.38 -14.08
N PHE A 303 -6.08 -17.94 -12.86
CA PHE A 303 -5.74 -17.21 -11.64
C PHE A 303 -4.30 -16.67 -11.69
N PHE A 304 -3.31 -17.50 -12.00
CA PHE A 304 -1.92 -17.03 -12.08
C PHE A 304 -1.69 -16.04 -13.22
N ASN A 305 -2.29 -16.27 -14.39
CA ASN A 305 -2.18 -15.37 -15.54
C ASN A 305 -2.82 -13.99 -15.32
N SER A 306 -3.79 -13.90 -14.41
CA SER A 306 -4.45 -12.63 -14.07
C SER A 306 -3.63 -11.76 -13.13
N LEU A 307 -2.64 -12.33 -12.44
CA LEU A 307 -1.81 -11.58 -11.50
C LEU A 307 -1.06 -10.46 -12.23
N PRO A 308 -0.98 -9.25 -11.64
CA PRO A 308 -0.33 -8.11 -12.27
C PRO A 308 1.17 -8.32 -12.50
N ASP A 309 1.66 -7.95 -13.69
CA ASP A 309 3.09 -7.78 -13.96
C ASP A 309 3.71 -6.80 -12.97
N GLY A 310 4.95 -7.02 -12.57
CA GLY A 310 5.67 -6.15 -11.65
C GLY A 310 5.24 -6.28 -10.18
N MET A 311 4.30 -7.22 -9.90
CA MET A 311 3.92 -7.60 -8.53
C MET A 311 4.15 -9.08 -8.23
N PHE A 312 3.99 -9.95 -9.23
CA PHE A 312 3.96 -11.40 -9.08
C PHE A 312 4.78 -12.10 -10.16
N ASP A 313 5.92 -11.53 -10.52
CA ASP A 313 6.70 -11.95 -11.68
C ASP A 313 7.20 -13.39 -11.57
N ASP A 314 7.50 -13.85 -10.36
CA ASP A 314 7.97 -15.21 -10.09
C ASP A 314 6.88 -16.28 -10.22
N VAL A 315 5.59 -15.91 -10.14
CA VAL A 315 4.49 -16.89 -10.04
C VAL A 315 3.41 -16.78 -11.11
N ARG A 316 3.33 -15.67 -11.82
CA ARG A 316 2.20 -15.38 -12.74
C ARG A 316 2.10 -16.30 -13.96
N THR A 317 3.12 -17.01 -14.33
CA THR A 317 3.10 -17.93 -15.49
C THR A 317 2.95 -19.41 -15.11
N ILE A 318 2.58 -19.68 -13.86
CA ILE A 318 2.36 -21.04 -13.38
C ILE A 318 1.16 -21.68 -14.09
N GLU A 319 1.36 -22.91 -14.59
CA GLU A 319 0.29 -23.72 -15.17
C GLU A 319 -0.25 -24.69 -14.11
N ALA A 320 -1.56 -24.69 -13.91
CA ALA A 320 -2.20 -25.51 -12.89
C ALA A 320 -3.57 -26.02 -13.32
N ASP A 321 -3.89 -27.24 -12.90
CA ASP A 321 -5.23 -27.82 -12.99
C ASP A 321 -6.06 -27.45 -11.77
N GLY A 322 -7.39 -27.68 -11.86
CA GLY A 322 -8.33 -27.41 -10.79
C GLY A 322 -8.66 -25.93 -10.66
N THR A 323 -9.21 -25.56 -9.52
CA THR A 323 -9.71 -24.19 -9.29
C THR A 323 -9.20 -23.63 -7.96
N LEU A 324 -9.16 -22.29 -7.90
CA LEU A 324 -8.79 -21.50 -6.75
C LEU A 324 -9.90 -20.48 -6.43
N LYS A 325 -10.14 -20.25 -5.14
CA LYS A 325 -11.04 -19.20 -4.65
C LYS A 325 -10.31 -18.36 -3.61
N PHE A 326 -10.06 -17.09 -3.92
CA PHE A 326 -9.46 -16.14 -2.99
C PHE A 326 -10.53 -15.40 -2.20
N SER A 327 -10.30 -15.24 -0.90
CA SER A 327 -11.08 -14.35 -0.05
C SER A 327 -10.20 -13.62 0.97
N LEU A 328 -10.56 -12.37 1.27
CA LEU A 328 -9.92 -11.53 2.28
C LEU A 328 -11.01 -10.88 3.12
N ASN A 329 -10.84 -10.88 4.44
CA ASN A 329 -11.66 -10.12 5.38
C ASN A 329 -10.74 -9.39 6.36
N PHE A 330 -10.82 -8.08 6.38
CA PHE A 330 -10.10 -7.21 7.30
C PHE A 330 -11.08 -6.29 8.01
N TYR A 331 -10.95 -6.18 9.33
CA TYR A 331 -11.69 -5.21 10.13
C TYR A 331 -10.81 -4.67 11.25
N LEU A 332 -10.78 -3.36 11.43
CA LEU A 332 -10.05 -2.67 12.49
C LEU A 332 -10.93 -1.58 13.12
N ASP A 333 -11.11 -1.63 14.44
CA ASP A 333 -11.64 -0.54 15.24
C ASP A 333 -10.50 0.14 16.01
N THR A 334 -10.28 1.44 15.77
CA THR A 334 -9.17 2.19 16.36
C THR A 334 -9.28 2.37 17.88
N ARG A 335 -10.47 2.21 18.46
CA ARG A 335 -10.68 2.22 19.93
C ARG A 335 -10.43 0.87 20.57
N ASN A 336 -10.62 -0.20 19.81
CA ASN A 336 -10.36 -1.56 20.28
C ASN A 336 -9.49 -2.32 19.25
N PRO A 337 -8.21 -1.98 19.12
CA PRO A 337 -7.33 -2.62 18.14
C PRO A 337 -7.16 -4.12 18.36
N ASP A 338 -7.35 -4.62 19.59
CA ASP A 338 -7.27 -6.06 19.88
C ASP A 338 -8.41 -6.88 19.26
N SER A 339 -9.50 -6.23 18.84
CA SER A 339 -10.59 -6.88 18.11
C SER A 339 -10.35 -6.95 16.59
N VAL A 340 -9.14 -6.68 16.13
CA VAL A 340 -8.79 -6.75 14.72
C VAL A 340 -9.10 -8.13 14.14
N GLN A 341 -9.79 -8.14 12.99
CA GLN A 341 -10.00 -9.34 12.19
C GLN A 341 -9.11 -9.25 10.96
N PHE A 342 -8.42 -10.31 10.68
CA PHE A 342 -7.60 -10.45 9.48
C PHE A 342 -7.61 -11.92 9.08
N ASP A 343 -8.40 -12.24 8.07
CA ASP A 343 -8.60 -13.59 7.57
C ASP A 343 -8.34 -13.56 6.06
N VAL A 344 -7.38 -14.36 5.60
CA VAL A 344 -7.04 -14.51 4.18
C VAL A 344 -7.10 -15.98 3.83
N SER A 345 -7.85 -16.31 2.79
CA SER A 345 -7.97 -17.69 2.32
C SER A 345 -7.74 -17.77 0.82
N LEU A 346 -6.98 -18.76 0.40
CA LEU A 346 -6.88 -19.22 -0.98
C LEU A 346 -7.28 -20.70 -1.00
N ALA A 347 -8.58 -20.94 -1.10
CA ALA A 347 -9.13 -22.28 -1.12
C ALA A 347 -8.87 -22.95 -2.49
N LYS A 348 -8.56 -24.25 -2.47
CA LYS A 348 -8.25 -25.05 -3.65
C LYS A 348 -9.20 -26.21 -3.81
N ASN A 349 -9.61 -26.48 -5.05
CA ASN A 349 -10.42 -27.66 -5.40
C ASN A 349 -9.76 -28.39 -6.56
N LYS A 350 -9.35 -29.66 -6.33
CA LYS A 350 -8.58 -30.49 -7.26
C LYS A 350 -7.36 -29.77 -7.87
N PHE A 351 -6.81 -28.81 -7.16
CA PHE A 351 -5.70 -28.00 -7.62
C PHE A 351 -4.40 -28.79 -7.64
N ARG A 352 -3.69 -28.72 -8.76
CA ARG A 352 -2.39 -29.35 -8.97
C ARG A 352 -1.54 -28.48 -9.90
N ILE A 353 -0.34 -28.11 -9.46
CA ILE A 353 0.62 -27.41 -10.29
C ILE A 353 1.19 -28.40 -11.32
N ARG A 354 1.12 -28.04 -12.60
CA ARG A 354 1.70 -28.79 -13.71
C ARG A 354 3.10 -28.32 -14.05
N LYS A 355 3.31 -26.98 -14.03
CA LYS A 355 4.57 -26.38 -14.42
C LYS A 355 4.82 -25.08 -13.67
N PHE A 356 6.01 -24.91 -13.13
CA PHE A 356 6.41 -23.71 -12.38
C PHE A 356 6.96 -22.59 -13.26
N ASN A 357 7.31 -22.87 -14.51
CA ASN A 357 7.88 -21.93 -15.49
C ASN A 357 9.16 -21.23 -15.01
N GLN A 358 9.08 -19.96 -14.57
CA GLN A 358 10.26 -19.13 -14.26
C GLN A 358 10.85 -19.42 -12.88
N SER A 359 10.01 -19.78 -11.89
CA SER A 359 10.47 -20.00 -10.52
C SER A 359 10.69 -21.47 -10.24
N ASP A 360 11.93 -21.84 -9.93
CA ASP A 360 12.23 -23.18 -9.43
C ASP A 360 11.80 -23.29 -7.96
N LEU A 361 10.47 -23.44 -7.74
CA LEU A 361 9.93 -23.66 -6.40
C LEU A 361 10.34 -25.03 -5.82
N MET A 362 11.00 -25.91 -6.57
CA MET A 362 11.56 -27.17 -6.10
C MET A 362 13.04 -27.08 -5.71
N LYS A 363 13.65 -25.90 -5.76
CA LYS A 363 15.07 -25.64 -5.49
C LYS A 363 15.58 -26.24 -4.18
N MET A 364 14.78 -26.24 -3.12
CA MET A 364 15.19 -26.77 -1.81
C MET A 364 15.14 -28.31 -1.72
N SER A 365 14.68 -29.04 -2.75
CA SER A 365 14.61 -30.52 -2.74
C SER A 365 15.97 -31.17 -2.77
N SER A 366 16.98 -30.49 -3.27
CA SER A 366 18.36 -30.96 -3.40
C SER A 366 19.34 -29.90 -2.87
N GLU A 367 20.62 -30.17 -3.03
CA GLU A 367 21.67 -29.19 -2.81
C GLU A 367 21.55 -28.06 -3.83
N PHE A 368 21.73 -26.80 -3.38
CA PHE A 368 21.60 -25.63 -4.25
C PHE A 368 22.57 -24.51 -3.85
N ILE A 369 22.80 -23.59 -4.79
CA ILE A 369 23.57 -22.37 -4.54
C ILE A 369 22.64 -21.29 -3.96
N TYR A 370 23.00 -20.76 -2.82
CA TYR A 370 22.36 -19.63 -2.19
C TYR A 370 23.23 -18.38 -2.36
N ASN A 371 22.71 -17.37 -3.07
CA ASN A 371 23.38 -16.11 -3.29
C ASN A 371 22.97 -15.11 -2.21
N ILE A 372 23.95 -14.55 -1.54
CA ILE A 372 23.75 -13.60 -0.46
C ILE A 372 23.92 -12.20 -1.00
N TYR A 373 22.94 -11.36 -0.74
CA TYR A 373 22.93 -9.94 -1.10
C TYR A 373 22.77 -9.08 0.15
N GLU A 374 23.42 -7.93 0.19
CA GLU A 374 23.29 -6.92 1.22
C GLU A 374 23.09 -5.54 0.58
N ASN A 375 21.96 -4.86 0.87
CA ASN A 375 21.61 -3.59 0.22
C ASN A 375 21.71 -3.65 -1.32
N ASP A 376 21.18 -4.73 -1.90
CA ASP A 376 21.21 -5.06 -3.34
C ASP A 376 22.64 -5.30 -3.90
N ARG A 377 23.66 -5.37 -3.06
CA ARG A 377 25.02 -5.74 -3.46
C ARG A 377 25.27 -7.21 -3.20
N PHE A 378 25.79 -7.91 -4.19
CA PHE A 378 26.25 -9.29 -4.02
C PHE A 378 27.39 -9.37 -3.01
N VAL A 379 27.29 -10.24 -2.01
CA VAL A 379 28.30 -10.46 -0.97
C VAL A 379 29.10 -11.73 -1.28
N ARG A 380 28.41 -12.86 -1.34
CA ARG A 380 29.00 -14.17 -1.68
C ARG A 380 27.93 -15.19 -2.05
N SER A 381 28.36 -16.30 -2.60
CA SER A 381 27.54 -17.52 -2.75
C SER A 381 27.96 -18.57 -1.73
N MET A 382 27.01 -19.39 -1.31
CA MET A 382 27.26 -20.58 -0.51
C MET A 382 26.42 -21.75 -1.01
N ILE A 383 26.93 -22.95 -0.85
CA ILE A 383 26.20 -24.18 -1.15
C ILE A 383 25.37 -24.55 0.08
N VAL A 384 24.08 -24.82 -0.10
CA VAL A 384 23.17 -25.32 0.94
C VAL A 384 22.95 -26.82 0.69
N GLY A 385 23.82 -27.60 1.24
CA GLY A 385 23.85 -29.04 1.05
C GLY A 385 25.18 -29.68 1.45
N PRO A 386 25.31 -31.02 1.33
CA PRO A 386 26.46 -31.80 1.85
C PRO A 386 27.82 -31.41 1.30
N SER A 387 27.90 -30.77 0.12
CA SER A 387 29.16 -30.31 -0.44
C SER A 387 29.76 -29.09 0.28
N ASN A 388 28.98 -28.44 1.17
CA ASN A 388 29.46 -27.37 2.02
C ASN A 388 29.87 -27.94 3.39
N PRO A 389 31.14 -27.79 3.83
CA PRO A 389 31.62 -28.33 5.11
C PRO A 389 30.95 -27.70 6.35
N TYR A 390 30.28 -26.56 6.19
CA TYR A 390 29.51 -25.89 7.26
C TYR A 390 28.02 -26.25 7.21
N PHE A 391 27.54 -26.95 6.18
CA PHE A 391 26.17 -27.42 6.15
C PHE A 391 25.92 -28.41 7.29
N THR A 392 24.85 -28.16 8.04
CA THR A 392 24.51 -29.01 9.20
C THR A 392 23.15 -29.64 8.99
N PRO A 393 23.06 -30.95 8.77
CA PRO A 393 21.79 -31.67 8.75
C PRO A 393 21.01 -31.42 10.04
N ILE A 394 19.69 -31.32 9.97
CA ILE A 394 18.84 -30.96 11.12
C ILE A 394 19.02 -31.90 12.33
N GLY A 395 19.34 -33.17 12.10
CA GLY A 395 19.65 -34.15 13.15
C GLY A 395 20.91 -33.84 13.92
N ASN A 396 21.85 -33.10 13.31
CA ASN A 396 23.15 -32.69 13.89
C ASN A 396 23.12 -31.29 14.49
N VAL A 397 21.96 -30.62 14.54
CA VAL A 397 21.78 -29.35 15.24
C VAL A 397 21.24 -29.60 16.65
N SER A 398 21.85 -29.00 17.65
CA SER A 398 21.41 -29.08 19.06
C SER A 398 19.92 -28.74 19.18
N SER A 399 19.18 -29.56 19.96
CA SER A 399 17.78 -29.27 20.30
C SER A 399 17.63 -27.95 21.04
N ASN A 400 18.62 -27.55 21.84
CA ASN A 400 18.62 -26.27 22.54
C ASN A 400 18.51 -25.08 21.58
N PHE A 401 19.31 -25.06 20.50
CA PHE A 401 19.25 -23.99 19.50
C PHE A 401 17.97 -24.05 18.66
N LYS A 402 17.58 -25.27 18.20
CA LYS A 402 16.31 -25.44 17.45
C LYS A 402 15.12 -24.90 18.23
N ASN A 403 15.02 -25.27 19.50
CA ASN A 403 13.92 -24.85 20.38
C ASN A 403 13.95 -23.35 20.68
N ALA A 404 15.14 -22.77 20.87
CA ALA A 404 15.29 -21.33 21.07
C ALA A 404 14.82 -20.55 19.83
N VAL A 405 15.23 -20.97 18.62
CA VAL A 405 14.81 -20.34 17.34
C VAL A 405 13.29 -20.46 17.14
N LEU A 406 12.71 -21.66 17.33
CA LEU A 406 11.27 -21.85 17.23
C LEU A 406 10.52 -20.97 18.23
N THR A 407 11.03 -20.86 19.46
CA THR A 407 10.36 -20.06 20.49
C THR A 407 10.40 -18.57 20.19
N SER A 408 11.52 -18.08 19.66
CA SER A 408 11.74 -16.65 19.37
C SER A 408 11.02 -16.20 18.10
N GLU A 409 11.02 -17.04 17.04
CA GLU A 409 10.60 -16.63 15.71
C GLU A 409 9.21 -17.15 15.35
N ASP A 410 8.93 -18.42 15.65
CA ASP A 410 7.70 -19.06 15.19
C ASP A 410 7.39 -20.33 16.01
N GLY A 411 6.86 -20.14 17.19
CA GLY A 411 6.61 -21.24 18.11
C GLY A 411 5.56 -22.26 17.67
N SER A 412 4.86 -22.02 16.59
CA SER A 412 3.86 -22.91 15.98
C SER A 412 4.25 -23.40 14.59
N PHE A 413 5.50 -23.24 14.17
CA PHE A 413 6.01 -23.54 12.84
C PHE A 413 5.58 -24.92 12.30
N PHE A 414 5.66 -25.95 13.11
CA PHE A 414 5.31 -27.32 12.72
C PHE A 414 3.79 -27.57 12.65
N TRP A 415 2.96 -26.63 13.13
CA TRP A 415 1.52 -26.83 13.27
C TRP A 415 0.67 -26.01 12.29
N HIS A 416 1.19 -24.92 11.77
CA HIS A 416 0.48 -24.08 10.79
C HIS A 416 0.93 -24.35 9.35
N ASN A 417 0.11 -23.95 8.39
CA ASN A 417 0.39 -24.07 6.95
C ASN A 417 0.97 -22.74 6.39
N GLY A 418 2.12 -22.31 6.92
CA GLY A 418 2.87 -21.17 6.44
C GLY A 418 2.53 -19.82 7.11
N PHE A 419 1.35 -19.68 7.69
CA PHE A 419 0.88 -18.44 8.31
C PHE A 419 0.40 -18.67 9.74
N ASN A 420 0.73 -17.73 10.62
CA ASN A 420 0.19 -17.67 11.97
C ASN A 420 -0.75 -16.46 12.07
N GLU A 421 -2.05 -16.70 11.85
CA GLU A 421 -3.07 -15.63 11.82
C GLU A 421 -3.17 -14.87 13.15
N GLU A 422 -3.05 -15.57 14.29
CA GLU A 422 -3.08 -14.96 15.60
C GLU A 422 -1.88 -14.03 15.80
N ALA A 423 -0.68 -14.47 15.43
CA ALA A 423 0.52 -13.63 15.48
C ALA A 423 0.39 -12.39 14.58
N PHE A 424 -0.25 -12.53 13.41
CA PHE A 424 -0.55 -11.42 12.50
C PHE A 424 -1.51 -10.41 13.14
N ARG A 425 -2.64 -10.86 13.67
CA ARG A 425 -3.62 -10.01 14.37
C ARG A 425 -2.99 -9.28 15.54
N ASN A 426 -2.24 -9.99 16.38
CA ASN A 426 -1.53 -9.40 17.51
C ASN A 426 -0.48 -8.36 17.07
N SER A 427 0.24 -8.62 15.96
CA SER A 427 1.19 -7.66 15.39
C SER A 427 0.50 -6.39 14.92
N ILE A 428 -0.61 -6.49 14.19
CA ILE A 428 -1.40 -5.34 13.73
C ILE A 428 -1.87 -4.51 14.92
N ALA A 429 -2.48 -5.14 15.94
CA ALA A 429 -3.00 -4.47 17.12
C ALA A 429 -1.88 -3.75 17.90
N THR A 430 -0.75 -4.42 18.12
CA THR A 430 0.39 -3.87 18.87
C THR A 430 1.02 -2.69 18.13
N ASN A 431 1.28 -2.82 16.84
CA ASN A 431 1.87 -1.76 16.02
C ASN A 431 0.95 -0.55 15.89
N PHE A 432 -0.36 -0.79 15.77
CA PHE A 432 -1.34 0.29 15.74
C PHE A 432 -1.37 1.07 17.06
N LYS A 433 -1.39 0.38 18.20
CA LYS A 433 -1.34 1.03 19.53
C LYS A 433 -0.06 1.83 19.75
N ALA A 434 1.08 1.30 19.27
CA ALA A 434 2.38 1.96 19.40
C ALA A 434 2.56 3.12 18.42
N GLY A 435 1.74 3.25 17.37
CA GLY A 435 1.90 4.23 16.29
C GLY A 435 3.18 4.03 15.46
N LYS A 436 3.88 2.91 15.67
CA LYS A 436 5.12 2.52 14.97
C LYS A 436 5.23 1.01 14.89
N PHE A 437 6.14 0.52 14.04
CA PHE A 437 6.41 -0.91 13.95
C PHE A 437 7.27 -1.36 15.13
N VAL A 438 6.69 -2.17 16.03
CA VAL A 438 7.36 -2.73 17.22
C VAL A 438 7.29 -4.24 17.28
N ARG A 439 6.37 -4.88 16.53
CA ARG A 439 6.21 -6.33 16.52
C ARG A 439 6.07 -6.87 15.11
N GLY A 440 6.86 -7.90 14.77
CA GLY A 440 6.75 -8.67 13.53
C GLY A 440 5.65 -9.73 13.61
N GLY A 441 5.10 -10.11 12.44
CA GLY A 441 4.14 -11.22 12.29
C GLY A 441 4.58 -12.23 11.23
N SER A 442 5.85 -12.21 10.79
CA SER A 442 6.35 -13.14 9.77
C SER A 442 6.72 -14.47 10.40
N THR A 443 6.29 -15.57 9.77
CA THR A 443 6.66 -16.94 10.15
C THR A 443 8.04 -17.34 9.60
N ILE A 444 8.58 -18.45 10.07
CA ILE A 444 9.81 -19.06 9.51
C ILE A 444 9.62 -19.36 8.02
N SER A 445 8.45 -19.88 7.61
CA SER A 445 8.14 -20.12 6.18
C SER A 445 8.23 -18.86 5.35
N MET A 446 7.69 -17.73 5.84
CA MET A 446 7.76 -16.44 5.18
C MET A 446 9.19 -15.90 5.09
N GLN A 447 9.97 -16.04 6.16
CA GLN A 447 11.38 -15.64 6.17
C GLN A 447 12.21 -16.48 5.20
N LEU A 448 11.95 -17.79 5.15
CA LEU A 448 12.62 -18.72 4.25
C LEU A 448 12.36 -18.36 2.79
N VAL A 449 11.09 -18.19 2.41
CA VAL A 449 10.68 -17.79 1.05
C VAL A 449 11.29 -16.46 0.66
N LYS A 450 11.20 -15.46 1.53
CA LYS A 450 11.84 -14.16 1.32
C LYS A 450 13.33 -14.29 1.00
N ASN A 451 14.05 -15.14 1.73
CA ASN A 451 15.49 -15.26 1.59
C ASN A 451 15.90 -16.03 0.33
N ILE A 452 15.14 -17.03 -0.09
CA ILE A 452 15.50 -17.94 -1.18
C ILE A 452 15.01 -17.45 -2.54
N TYR A 453 13.77 -16.91 -2.60
CA TYR A 453 13.07 -16.67 -3.87
C TYR A 453 12.94 -15.19 -4.20
N LEU A 454 12.98 -14.27 -3.21
CA LEU A 454 12.59 -12.89 -3.42
C LEU A 454 13.73 -11.89 -3.21
N SER A 455 13.59 -10.72 -3.81
CA SER A 455 14.46 -9.58 -3.55
C SER A 455 14.28 -9.05 -2.12
N ARG A 456 15.28 -8.35 -1.57
CA ARG A 456 15.22 -7.78 -0.20
C ARG A 456 14.47 -6.44 -0.11
N LYS A 457 13.93 -5.93 -1.21
CA LYS A 457 13.18 -4.67 -1.21
C LYS A 457 11.90 -4.77 -0.39
N LYS A 458 11.63 -3.76 0.45
CA LYS A 458 10.46 -3.74 1.34
C LYS A 458 9.27 -3.06 0.65
N THR A 459 8.52 -3.80 -0.18
CA THR A 459 7.33 -3.30 -0.88
C THR A 459 6.10 -4.16 -0.57
N ILE A 460 4.91 -3.61 -0.81
CA ILE A 460 3.64 -4.34 -0.65
C ILE A 460 3.58 -5.50 -1.65
N ALA A 461 3.97 -5.27 -2.90
CA ALA A 461 4.01 -6.28 -3.97
C ALA A 461 4.83 -7.49 -3.55
N ARG A 462 6.08 -7.27 -3.13
CA ARG A 462 6.95 -8.35 -2.66
C ARG A 462 6.34 -9.13 -1.48
N LYS A 463 5.64 -8.44 -0.56
CA LYS A 463 5.00 -9.13 0.57
C LYS A 463 3.79 -9.96 0.14
N ALA A 464 3.06 -9.51 -0.86
CA ALA A 464 1.96 -10.29 -1.45
C ALA A 464 2.48 -11.52 -2.21
N GLU A 465 3.55 -11.37 -2.99
CA GLU A 465 4.19 -12.49 -3.70
C GLU A 465 4.80 -13.50 -2.72
N GLU A 466 5.47 -13.04 -1.66
CA GLU A 466 5.95 -13.87 -0.55
C GLU A 466 4.82 -14.74 0.02
N ALA A 467 3.66 -14.14 0.31
CA ALA A 467 2.51 -14.86 0.84
C ALA A 467 1.99 -15.92 -0.14
N LEU A 468 1.93 -15.62 -1.42
CA LEU A 468 1.48 -16.57 -2.43
C LEU A 468 2.45 -17.75 -2.61
N ILE A 469 3.77 -17.49 -2.62
CA ILE A 469 4.79 -18.56 -2.69
C ILE A 469 4.74 -19.44 -1.44
N VAL A 470 4.62 -18.84 -0.25
CA VAL A 470 4.44 -19.61 1.01
C VAL A 470 3.22 -20.49 0.93
N TRP A 471 2.08 -19.95 0.48
CA TRP A 471 0.86 -20.75 0.30
C TRP A 471 1.08 -21.91 -0.66
N MET A 472 1.75 -21.69 -1.80
CA MET A 472 2.04 -22.76 -2.76
C MET A 472 2.91 -23.86 -2.17
N ILE A 473 3.96 -23.49 -1.46
CA ILE A 473 4.89 -24.45 -0.84
C ILE A 473 4.18 -25.29 0.22
N GLU A 474 3.50 -24.63 1.14
CA GLU A 474 2.90 -25.27 2.31
C GLU A 474 1.60 -26.04 1.96
N SER A 475 0.70 -25.41 1.19
CA SER A 475 -0.58 -26.03 0.84
C SER A 475 -0.43 -27.22 -0.10
N ASN A 476 0.62 -27.25 -0.91
CA ASN A 476 0.92 -28.39 -1.79
C ASN A 476 1.96 -29.33 -1.20
N ARG A 477 2.47 -29.05 0.02
CA ARG A 477 3.48 -29.86 0.73
C ARG A 477 4.68 -30.15 -0.18
N LEU A 478 5.20 -29.12 -0.86
CA LEU A 478 6.35 -29.27 -1.74
C LEU A 478 7.60 -29.72 -0.97
N TYR A 479 7.66 -29.40 0.32
CA TYR A 479 8.72 -29.81 1.25
C TYR A 479 8.13 -30.26 2.58
N SER A 480 8.87 -31.09 3.32
CA SER A 480 8.55 -31.32 4.74
C SER A 480 8.95 -30.11 5.59
N LYS A 481 8.30 -29.94 6.72
CA LYS A 481 8.63 -28.89 7.68
C LYS A 481 10.07 -29.01 8.19
N GLU A 482 10.55 -30.24 8.39
CA GLU A 482 11.92 -30.54 8.78
C GLU A 482 12.91 -30.03 7.73
N ARG A 483 12.66 -30.28 6.44
CA ARG A 483 13.53 -29.78 5.37
C ARG A 483 13.51 -28.28 5.27
N MET A 484 12.37 -27.65 5.39
CA MET A 484 12.24 -26.18 5.42
C MET A 484 13.03 -25.59 6.58
N PHE A 485 12.91 -26.18 7.77
CA PHE A 485 13.64 -25.72 8.95
C PHE A 485 15.14 -25.98 8.85
N GLU A 486 15.55 -27.11 8.30
CA GLU A 486 16.97 -27.41 8.01
C GLU A 486 17.59 -26.35 7.10
N VAL A 487 16.94 -26.05 5.99
CA VAL A 487 17.41 -25.02 5.06
C VAL A 487 17.47 -23.66 5.76
N TYR A 488 16.41 -23.30 6.50
CA TYR A 488 16.35 -22.04 7.27
C TYR A 488 17.56 -21.89 8.20
N LEU A 489 17.84 -22.91 9.03
CA LEU A 489 18.95 -22.87 9.99
C LEU A 489 20.32 -22.81 9.31
N ASN A 490 20.43 -23.22 8.05
CA ASN A 490 21.67 -23.17 7.28
C ASN A 490 21.86 -21.91 6.44
N ILE A 491 20.84 -21.01 6.32
CA ILE A 491 20.95 -19.79 5.52
C ILE A 491 20.76 -18.51 6.30
N ILE A 492 20.23 -18.57 7.53
CA ILE A 492 20.00 -17.36 8.34
C ILE A 492 21.32 -16.65 8.68
N GLU A 493 21.28 -15.33 8.70
CA GLU A 493 22.40 -14.50 9.15
C GLU A 493 22.46 -14.52 10.68
N LEU A 494 23.59 -14.89 11.24
CA LEU A 494 23.84 -14.98 12.70
C LEU A 494 25.02 -14.12 13.13
N GLY A 495 25.54 -13.28 12.25
CA GLY A 495 26.64 -12.35 12.51
C GLY A 495 27.08 -11.65 11.23
N PRO A 496 27.97 -10.66 11.31
CA PRO A 496 28.51 -9.97 10.13
C PRO A 496 29.16 -10.95 9.15
N ASN A 497 28.50 -11.23 8.03
CA ASN A 497 28.92 -12.21 7.02
C ASN A 497 29.03 -13.66 7.56
N ILE A 498 28.28 -13.99 8.60
CA ILE A 498 28.16 -15.33 9.20
C ILE A 498 26.77 -15.87 8.88
N TYR A 499 26.70 -16.93 8.07
CA TYR A 499 25.45 -17.50 7.59
C TYR A 499 25.34 -18.99 7.94
N GLY A 500 24.20 -19.33 8.52
CA GLY A 500 23.90 -20.68 8.98
C GLY A 500 24.57 -21.06 10.30
N ILE A 501 23.97 -22.06 10.91
CA ILE A 501 24.37 -22.52 12.26
C ILE A 501 25.77 -23.13 12.28
N GLY A 502 26.20 -23.76 11.19
CA GLY A 502 27.54 -24.38 11.11
C GLY A 502 28.66 -23.33 11.20
N GLU A 503 28.54 -22.23 10.46
CA GLU A 503 29.48 -21.11 10.57
C GLU A 503 29.39 -20.41 11.94
N ALA A 504 28.16 -20.18 12.43
CA ALA A 504 27.94 -19.48 13.68
C ALA A 504 28.51 -20.20 14.90
N ALA A 505 28.27 -21.51 15.04
CA ALA A 505 28.78 -22.30 16.15
C ALA A 505 30.32 -22.31 16.19
N ARG A 506 30.97 -22.37 15.03
CA ARG A 506 32.44 -22.23 14.90
C ARG A 506 32.91 -20.83 15.22
N PHE A 507 32.24 -19.81 14.69
CA PHE A 507 32.66 -18.41 14.86
C PHE A 507 32.57 -17.95 16.31
N TYR A 508 31.47 -18.26 17.01
CA TYR A 508 31.24 -17.78 18.38
C TYR A 508 31.90 -18.68 19.43
N PHE A 509 31.88 -20.02 19.25
CA PHE A 509 32.17 -20.96 20.32
C PHE A 509 33.24 -21.98 19.96
N ASN A 510 33.69 -22.02 18.71
CA ASN A 510 34.62 -23.04 18.18
C ASN A 510 34.13 -24.48 18.43
N LYS A 511 32.81 -24.70 18.35
CA LYS A 511 32.14 -25.99 18.59
C LYS A 511 31.37 -26.45 17.36
N PRO A 512 31.05 -27.76 17.23
CA PRO A 512 30.07 -28.22 16.29
C PRO A 512 28.65 -27.81 16.75
N PRO A 513 27.67 -27.62 15.81
CA PRO A 513 26.30 -27.24 16.17
C PRO A 513 25.56 -28.19 17.10
N SER A 514 25.94 -29.47 17.14
CA SER A 514 25.37 -30.47 18.04
C SER A 514 25.69 -30.27 19.51
N GLU A 515 26.77 -29.55 19.83
CA GLU A 515 27.28 -29.36 21.19
C GLU A 515 26.89 -28.00 21.79
N LEU A 516 26.02 -27.24 21.12
CA LEU A 516 25.56 -25.95 21.65
C LEU A 516 24.73 -26.15 22.93
N SER A 517 25.12 -25.45 24.01
CA SER A 517 24.39 -25.43 25.26
C SER A 517 23.05 -24.68 25.13
N LEU A 518 22.21 -24.71 26.16
CA LEU A 518 20.96 -23.96 26.21
C LEU A 518 21.23 -22.46 26.15
N GLU A 519 22.21 -21.97 26.90
CA GLU A 519 22.61 -20.57 26.96
C GLU A 519 23.12 -20.09 25.60
N GLU A 520 23.98 -20.89 24.94
CA GLU A 520 24.52 -20.59 23.61
C GLU A 520 23.40 -20.60 22.54
N GLY A 521 22.47 -21.52 22.64
CA GLY A 521 21.30 -21.60 21.76
C GLY A 521 20.39 -20.39 21.87
N ILE A 522 20.08 -19.95 23.10
CA ILE A 522 19.27 -18.74 23.34
C ILE A 522 20.02 -17.48 22.87
N PHE A 523 21.33 -17.40 23.12
CA PHE A 523 22.13 -16.29 22.60
C PHE A 523 22.06 -16.19 21.08
N LEU A 524 22.32 -17.28 20.35
CA LEU A 524 22.26 -17.27 18.89
C LEU A 524 20.86 -16.92 18.37
N ALA A 525 19.80 -17.38 19.02
CA ALA A 525 18.43 -17.01 18.68
C ALA A 525 18.17 -15.49 18.86
N SER A 526 18.78 -14.86 19.87
CA SER A 526 18.66 -13.43 20.11
C SER A 526 19.26 -12.56 19.00
N LEU A 527 20.14 -13.13 18.17
CA LEU A 527 20.78 -12.41 17.07
C LEU A 527 19.91 -12.29 15.82
N LEU A 528 18.87 -13.11 15.67
CA LEU A 528 18.06 -13.20 14.43
C LEU A 528 17.47 -11.85 13.98
N PRO A 529 16.97 -10.98 14.87
CA PRO A 529 16.50 -9.66 14.46
C PRO A 529 17.61 -8.71 14.00
N HIS A 530 18.81 -8.82 14.62
CA HIS A 530 19.92 -7.89 14.42
C HIS A 530 21.30 -8.58 14.45
N PRO A 531 21.59 -9.47 13.48
CA PRO A 531 22.76 -10.35 13.54
C PRO A 531 24.11 -9.59 13.57
N LYS A 532 24.17 -8.40 13.00
CA LYS A 532 25.40 -7.60 12.95
C LYS A 532 25.75 -6.88 14.24
N TRP A 533 24.82 -6.89 15.22
CA TRP A 533 24.97 -6.14 16.45
C TRP A 533 25.38 -7.00 17.65
N PHE A 534 25.75 -8.27 17.42
CA PHE A 534 26.17 -9.20 18.48
C PHE A 534 27.22 -8.62 19.43
N ARG A 535 28.17 -7.84 18.90
CA ARG A 535 29.29 -7.24 19.66
C ARG A 535 28.81 -6.34 20.81
N TYR A 536 27.65 -5.73 20.71
CA TYR A 536 27.09 -4.89 21.77
C TYR A 536 26.52 -5.69 22.94
N SER A 537 26.27 -6.98 22.74
CA SER A 537 25.76 -7.89 23.79
C SER A 537 26.85 -8.35 24.76
N PHE A 538 28.13 -8.03 24.49
CA PHE A 538 29.25 -8.47 25.31
C PHE A 538 30.00 -7.29 25.93
N ASP A 539 30.65 -7.55 27.08
CA ASP A 539 31.64 -6.66 27.70
C ASP A 539 33.02 -6.82 27.05
N GLN A 540 34.00 -6.07 27.54
CA GLN A 540 35.38 -6.12 27.05
C GLN A 540 36.07 -7.47 27.28
N ASP A 541 35.61 -8.22 28.29
CA ASP A 541 36.14 -9.55 28.61
C ASP A 541 35.45 -10.66 27.79
N GLY A 542 34.47 -10.30 26.95
CA GLY A 542 33.69 -11.24 26.13
C GLY A 542 32.61 -11.99 26.93
N ASN A 543 32.18 -11.46 28.07
CA ASN A 543 31.05 -11.97 28.81
C ASN A 543 29.78 -11.27 28.40
N LEU A 544 28.67 -12.01 28.43
CA LEU A 544 27.36 -11.47 28.08
C LEU A 544 26.93 -10.38 29.07
N LYS A 545 26.47 -9.24 28.56
CA LYS A 545 26.02 -8.13 29.39
C LYS A 545 24.74 -8.45 30.18
N PRO A 546 24.56 -7.90 31.40
CA PRO A 546 23.41 -8.23 32.28
C PRO A 546 22.03 -7.95 31.68
N TYR A 547 21.89 -6.99 30.79
CA TYR A 547 20.59 -6.66 30.19
C TYR A 547 19.98 -7.83 29.39
N MET A 548 20.81 -8.74 28.89
CA MET A 548 20.33 -9.95 28.20
C MET A 548 19.56 -10.91 29.11
N ALA A 549 19.68 -10.78 30.44
CA ALA A 549 18.99 -11.66 31.39
C ALA A 549 17.46 -11.65 31.20
N GLY A 550 16.87 -10.50 30.85
CA GLY A 550 15.45 -10.39 30.57
C GLY A 550 15.02 -11.26 29.39
N TYR A 551 15.77 -11.21 28.29
CA TYR A 551 15.51 -12.02 27.10
C TYR A 551 15.65 -13.51 27.38
N TYR A 552 16.71 -13.92 28.09
CA TYR A 552 16.92 -15.31 28.50
C TYR A 552 15.75 -15.84 29.32
N ARG A 553 15.31 -15.07 30.32
CA ARG A 553 14.17 -15.43 31.16
C ARG A 553 12.87 -15.54 30.36
N LEU A 554 12.65 -14.63 29.41
CA LEU A 554 11.46 -14.65 28.56
C LEU A 554 11.44 -15.90 27.68
N VAL A 555 12.52 -16.14 26.91
CA VAL A 555 12.59 -17.27 25.98
C VAL A 555 12.52 -18.59 26.73
N SER A 556 13.28 -18.75 27.82
CA SER A 556 13.28 -19.99 28.61
C SER A 556 11.92 -20.25 29.28
N SER A 557 11.19 -19.22 29.72
CA SER A 557 9.84 -19.40 30.27
C SER A 557 8.84 -19.92 29.23
N PHE A 558 8.95 -19.47 27.98
CA PHE A 558 8.14 -20.01 26.89
C PHE A 558 8.57 -21.43 26.51
N MET A 559 9.89 -21.72 26.51
CA MET A 559 10.41 -23.07 26.27
C MET A 559 9.91 -24.05 27.33
N LEU A 560 9.92 -23.65 28.60
CA LEU A 560 9.39 -24.46 29.73
C LEU A 560 7.88 -24.69 29.55
N LYS A 561 7.10 -23.63 29.28
CA LYS A 561 5.66 -23.74 29.05
C LYS A 561 5.31 -24.70 27.90
N LYS A 562 6.16 -24.80 26.89
CA LYS A 562 6.02 -25.71 25.75
C LYS A 562 6.67 -27.07 25.97
N GLN A 563 7.18 -27.33 27.15
CA GLN A 563 7.88 -28.59 27.51
C GLN A 563 9.10 -28.88 26.60
N MET A 564 9.74 -27.83 26.08
CA MET A 564 10.97 -27.91 25.29
C MET A 564 12.21 -28.02 26.16
N ILE A 565 12.10 -27.57 27.42
CA ILE A 565 13.08 -27.75 28.50
C ILE A 565 12.31 -28.18 29.75
N ASP A 566 13.03 -28.84 30.69
CA ASP A 566 12.46 -29.20 31.98
C ASP A 566 12.69 -28.11 33.03
N GLN A 567 12.08 -28.29 34.24
CA GLN A 567 12.17 -27.34 35.35
C GLN A 567 13.63 -27.18 35.83
N ASN A 568 14.40 -28.27 35.89
CA ASN A 568 15.79 -28.22 36.31
C ASN A 568 16.67 -27.40 35.34
N GLN A 569 16.45 -27.55 34.03
CA GLN A 569 17.13 -26.76 32.99
C GLN A 569 16.75 -25.28 33.13
N PHE A 570 15.48 -24.98 33.38
CA PHE A 570 15.02 -23.60 33.59
C PHE A 570 15.63 -22.98 34.86
N ASP A 571 15.62 -23.69 35.99
CA ASP A 571 16.13 -23.17 37.25
C ASP A 571 17.65 -22.98 37.29
N ARG A 572 18.39 -23.79 36.51
CA ARG A 572 19.85 -23.71 36.39
C ARG A 572 20.35 -22.76 35.32
N LEU A 573 19.47 -22.31 34.44
CA LEU A 573 19.83 -21.43 33.35
C LEU A 573 20.45 -20.13 33.87
N GLN A 574 21.66 -19.86 33.47
CA GLN A 574 22.34 -18.59 33.74
C GLN A 574 22.58 -17.87 32.41
N PRO A 575 22.33 -16.56 32.31
CA PRO A 575 22.61 -15.80 31.10
C PRO A 575 24.14 -15.56 30.96
N VAL A 576 24.90 -16.64 30.93
CA VAL A 576 26.36 -16.63 30.86
C VAL A 576 26.79 -17.34 29.59
N VAL A 577 27.30 -16.57 28.64
CA VAL A 577 27.86 -17.06 27.39
C VAL A 577 29.23 -16.41 27.19
N LYS A 578 30.20 -17.22 26.88
CA LYS A 578 31.56 -16.76 26.61
C LYS A 578 31.95 -17.03 25.15
N ILE A 579 32.10 -15.96 24.38
CA ILE A 579 32.58 -16.05 23.00
C ILE A 579 34.10 -16.23 22.96
N VAL A 580 34.57 -16.90 21.90
CA VAL A 580 36.00 -17.20 21.70
C VAL A 580 36.47 -16.76 20.31
N GLY A 581 37.79 -16.80 20.09
CA GLY A 581 38.40 -16.58 18.77
C GLY A 581 38.01 -15.25 18.13
N ARG A 582 37.70 -15.29 16.82
CA ARG A 582 37.42 -14.09 16.01
C ARG A 582 36.19 -13.30 16.51
N ALA A 583 35.21 -13.96 17.08
CA ALA A 583 34.06 -13.27 17.65
C ALA A 583 34.46 -12.36 18.80
N ARG A 584 35.37 -12.83 19.66
CA ARG A 584 35.90 -12.06 20.77
C ARG A 584 36.73 -10.84 20.30
N GLU A 585 37.51 -10.99 19.24
CA GLU A 585 38.32 -9.90 18.67
C GLU A 585 37.45 -8.76 18.13
N MET A 586 36.21 -9.04 17.77
CA MET A 586 35.25 -8.08 17.24
C MET A 586 34.43 -7.36 18.31
N VAL A 587 34.58 -7.68 19.59
CA VAL A 587 33.81 -7.03 20.66
C VAL A 587 34.29 -5.58 20.83
N VAL A 588 33.33 -4.66 20.86
CA VAL A 588 33.59 -3.21 21.00
C VAL A 588 33.74 -2.86 22.49
N PRO A 589 34.72 -1.96 22.87
CA PRO A 589 34.84 -1.45 24.24
C PRO A 589 33.53 -0.84 24.79
N SER A 590 33.38 -0.93 26.12
CA SER A 590 32.11 -0.62 26.84
C SER A 590 31.62 0.83 26.77
N ASP A 591 32.44 1.77 26.28
CA ASP A 591 32.10 3.21 26.20
C ASP A 591 31.20 3.57 25.00
N THR A 592 30.86 2.61 24.15
CA THR A 592 29.97 2.81 23.03
C THR A 592 28.52 2.59 23.48
N LEU A 593 27.74 3.68 23.56
CA LEU A 593 26.30 3.63 23.84
C LEU A 593 25.60 2.74 22.81
N LEU A 594 24.67 1.91 23.28
CA LEU A 594 23.75 1.21 22.40
C LEU A 594 22.93 2.25 21.64
N PRO A 595 22.73 2.12 20.32
CA PRO A 595 21.69 2.88 19.64
C PRO A 595 20.35 2.65 20.34
N ASP A 596 19.61 3.72 20.64
CA ASP A 596 18.32 3.70 21.40
C ASP A 596 17.31 2.66 20.88
N ASP A 597 17.42 2.26 19.62
CA ASP A 597 16.57 1.24 18.99
C ASP A 597 16.78 -0.19 19.50
N ILE A 598 17.95 -0.52 20.04
CA ILE A 598 18.25 -1.90 20.51
C ILE A 598 17.63 -2.17 21.87
N GLU A 599 17.69 -1.20 22.78
CA GLU A 599 17.11 -1.35 24.13
C GLU A 599 15.60 -1.55 24.07
N ASN A 600 14.92 -0.82 23.18
CA ASN A 600 13.47 -0.92 22.96
C ASN A 600 13.02 -2.22 22.25
N LEU A 601 13.89 -2.84 21.43
CA LEU A 601 13.58 -4.08 20.71
C LEU A 601 13.81 -5.33 21.57
N ILE A 602 14.76 -5.28 22.50
CA ILE A 602 15.04 -6.40 23.42
C ILE A 602 14.03 -6.44 24.57
N ILE A 603 13.53 -5.28 25.01
CA ILE A 603 12.56 -5.17 26.13
C ILE A 603 11.10 -5.24 25.66
N GLY A 604 10.82 -4.97 24.40
CA GLY A 604 9.48 -4.85 23.81
C GLY A 604 8.93 -6.10 23.10
N GLN A 605 9.57 -7.28 23.22
CA GLN A 605 9.06 -8.54 22.68
C GLN A 605 8.20 -9.31 23.66
#